data_86cfaa703002a0266fbe95dea1d08acc
#
_entry.id   86cfaa703002a0266fbe95dea1d08acc
#
_cell.length_a   1.000
_cell.length_b   1.000
_cell.length_c   1.000
_cell.angle_alpha   90.00
_cell.angle_beta   90.00
_cell.angle_gamma   90.00
#
_symmetry.space_group_name_H-M   'P 1'
#
loop_
_entity.id
_entity.type
_entity.pdbx_description
1 polymer ?
#
loop_
_entity_poly.entity_id
_entity_poly.type
_entity_poly.pdbx_seq_one_letter_code
_entity_poly.pdbx_strand_id
1 'polypeptide(L)'
;MFGIQTAGGISLLATVLVLSIMILPTITTIAITSISSVNNSLILGSLALGASPTQTNFKVVLIGAKSGIFSGIILGIGRALGEATAITMVCGNSGFGISLNPFDITRTLTSTMLQGIHESSGMDYDIRFSIGLLLIVIIIVTNLSLNLIKNRIGNNDGNKKKNKRSAS
;
A
#
# COMPACT_ATOMS: atom_id res chain seq x y z
N MET A 1 -33.92 0.93 -16.39
CA MET A 1 -33.86 0.33 -15.04
C MET A 1 -32.55 -0.44 -14.96
N PHE A 2 -31.55 0.11 -14.31
CA PHE A 2 -30.27 -0.59 -14.07
C PHE A 2 -30.56 -1.64 -13.01
N GLY A 3 -30.66 -2.91 -13.43
CA GLY A 3 -30.74 -4.04 -12.52
C GLY A 3 -29.40 -4.26 -11.82
N ILE A 4 -29.12 -3.43 -10.82
CA ILE A 4 -27.98 -3.63 -9.91
C ILE A 4 -28.39 -4.82 -9.04
N GLN A 5 -27.99 -6.02 -9.42
CA GLN A 5 -28.10 -7.20 -8.59
C GLN A 5 -27.01 -7.10 -7.51
N THR A 6 -27.26 -6.28 -6.50
CA THR A 6 -26.43 -6.27 -5.30
C THR A 6 -26.75 -7.53 -4.51
N ALA A 7 -25.88 -8.50 -4.57
CA ALA A 7 -25.97 -9.72 -3.74
C ALA A 7 -25.66 -9.36 -2.27
N GLY A 8 -26.63 -8.74 -1.58
CA GLY A 8 -26.53 -8.48 -0.13
C GLY A 8 -25.41 -7.56 0.33
N GLY A 9 -24.92 -6.64 -0.54
CA GLY A 9 -23.81 -5.72 -0.19
C GLY A 9 -22.41 -6.27 -0.53
N ILE A 10 -22.31 -7.47 -0.98
CA ILE A 10 -21.06 -8.12 -1.39
C ILE A 10 -20.71 -7.63 -2.81
N SER A 11 -19.58 -6.91 -2.95
CA SER A 11 -19.17 -6.33 -4.22
C SER A 11 -17.69 -5.97 -4.26
N LEU A 12 -17.16 -5.76 -5.47
CA LEU A 12 -15.81 -5.22 -5.65
C LEU A 12 -15.64 -3.87 -4.95
N LEU A 13 -16.62 -2.99 -5.04
CA LEU A 13 -16.59 -1.67 -4.42
C LEU A 13 -16.51 -1.78 -2.89
N ALA A 14 -17.30 -2.64 -2.26
CA ALA A 14 -17.24 -2.88 -0.83
C ALA A 14 -15.87 -3.42 -0.40
N THR A 15 -15.29 -4.33 -1.18
CA THR A 15 -13.94 -4.86 -0.94
C THR A 15 -12.88 -3.77 -0.97
N VAL A 16 -12.92 -2.87 -1.97
CA VAL A 16 -11.97 -1.75 -2.09
C VAL A 16 -12.12 -0.78 -0.93
N LEU A 17 -13.34 -0.46 -0.50
CA LEU A 17 -13.59 0.42 0.64
C LEU A 17 -13.05 -0.16 1.95
N VAL A 18 -13.33 -1.43 2.23
CA VAL A 18 -12.83 -2.11 3.44
C VAL A 18 -11.30 -2.13 3.45
N LEU A 19 -10.66 -2.50 2.35
CA LEU A 19 -9.19 -2.46 2.22
C LEU A 19 -8.64 -1.05 2.45
N SER A 20 -9.25 -0.03 1.86
CA SER A 20 -8.82 1.37 2.01
C SER A 20 -8.86 1.80 3.47
N ILE A 21 -9.95 1.51 4.19
CA ILE A 21 -10.10 1.84 5.61
C ILE A 21 -9.06 1.10 6.47
N MET A 22 -8.76 -0.17 6.16
CA MET A 22 -7.77 -0.95 6.90
C MET A 22 -6.33 -0.49 6.68
N ILE A 23 -5.99 0.00 5.48
CA ILE A 23 -4.63 0.43 5.14
C ILE A 23 -4.35 1.84 5.67
N LEU A 24 -5.36 2.70 5.73
CA LEU A 24 -5.26 4.10 6.14
C LEU A 24 -4.51 4.29 7.47
N PRO A 25 -4.86 3.60 8.58
CA PRO A 25 -4.16 3.74 9.85
C PRO A 25 -2.67 3.39 9.74
N THR A 26 -2.34 2.35 8.99
CA THR A 26 -0.95 1.90 8.82
C THR A 26 -0.10 2.97 8.12
N ILE A 27 -0.58 3.50 7.01
CA ILE A 27 0.13 4.55 6.26
C ILE A 27 0.23 5.82 7.11
N THR A 28 -0.87 6.22 7.75
CA THR A 28 -0.93 7.44 8.56
C THR A 28 0.04 7.39 9.74
N THR A 29 0.09 6.29 10.48
CA THR A 29 1.00 6.13 11.62
C THR A 29 2.46 6.26 11.20
N ILE A 30 2.86 5.61 10.10
CA ILE A 30 4.23 5.69 9.60
C ILE A 30 4.54 7.08 9.06
N ALA A 31 3.59 7.73 8.41
CA ALA A 31 3.77 9.10 7.93
C ALA A 31 3.96 10.08 9.09
N ILE A 32 3.14 10.00 10.14
CA ILE A 32 3.28 10.83 11.36
C ILE A 32 4.64 10.60 12.00
N THR A 33 5.04 9.35 12.22
CA THR A 33 6.33 9.01 12.81
C THR A 33 7.49 9.55 11.96
N SER A 34 7.38 9.47 10.65
CA SER A 34 8.40 9.98 9.72
C SER A 34 8.51 11.50 9.76
N ILE A 35 7.40 12.22 9.89
CA ILE A 35 7.36 13.66 10.03
C ILE A 35 7.96 14.09 11.38
N SER A 36 7.57 13.39 12.45
CA SER A 36 8.08 13.68 13.81
C SER A 36 9.56 13.37 14.00
N SER A 37 10.14 12.50 13.16
CA SER A 37 11.56 12.15 13.21
C SER A 37 12.48 13.17 12.55
N VAL A 38 11.93 14.21 11.91
CA VAL A 38 12.73 15.27 11.30
C VAL A 38 13.40 16.11 12.39
N ASN A 39 14.72 16.32 12.24
CA ASN A 39 15.52 17.00 13.26
C ASN A 39 15.05 18.44 13.47
N ASN A 40 14.75 18.79 14.73
CA ASN A 40 14.30 20.11 15.15
C ASN A 40 15.30 21.23 14.78
N SER A 41 16.60 20.93 14.70
CA SER A 41 17.60 21.92 14.29
C SER A 41 17.38 22.42 12.86
N LEU A 42 16.84 21.58 11.95
CA LEU A 42 16.50 22.00 10.59
C LEU A 42 15.28 22.92 10.57
N ILE A 43 14.32 22.66 11.44
CA ILE A 43 13.10 23.46 11.58
C ILE A 43 13.47 24.85 12.13
N LEU A 44 14.21 24.89 13.24
CA LEU A 44 14.67 26.12 13.88
C LEU A 44 15.58 26.95 12.95
N GLY A 45 16.49 26.27 12.22
CA GLY A 45 17.34 26.94 11.24
C GLY A 45 16.55 27.57 10.10
N SER A 46 15.50 26.92 9.62
CA SER A 46 14.62 27.49 8.59
C SER A 46 13.86 28.73 9.09
N LEU A 47 13.33 28.66 10.31
CA LEU A 47 12.63 29.80 10.94
C LEU A 47 13.57 30.97 11.22
N ALA A 48 14.80 30.69 11.66
CA ALA A 48 15.82 31.73 11.90
C ALA A 48 16.23 32.48 10.61
N LEU A 49 16.13 31.82 9.45
CA LEU A 49 16.35 32.43 8.14
C LEU A 49 15.12 33.22 7.63
N GLY A 50 14.09 33.41 8.45
CA GLY A 50 12.90 34.19 8.12
C GLY A 50 11.83 33.42 7.32
N ALA A 51 11.92 32.09 7.19
CA ALA A 51 10.87 31.31 6.55
C ALA A 51 9.63 31.28 7.44
N SER A 52 8.43 31.34 6.83
CA SER A 52 7.19 31.18 7.58
C SER A 52 7.04 29.72 8.06
N PRO A 53 6.26 29.45 9.15
CA PRO A 53 5.99 28.09 9.61
C PRO A 53 5.43 27.17 8.51
N THR A 54 4.56 27.69 7.67
CA THR A 54 3.99 26.96 6.53
C THR A 54 5.08 26.59 5.50
N GLN A 55 5.95 27.52 5.16
CA GLN A 55 7.07 27.27 4.25
C GLN A 55 8.03 26.23 4.83
N THR A 56 8.34 26.31 6.13
CA THR A 56 9.19 25.35 6.83
C THR A 56 8.57 23.93 6.78
N ASN A 57 7.27 23.81 7.05
CA ASN A 57 6.58 22.51 7.00
C ASN A 57 6.64 21.87 5.60
N PHE A 58 6.32 22.62 4.54
CA PHE A 58 6.30 22.07 3.18
C PHE A 58 7.69 21.90 2.56
N LYS A 59 8.64 22.82 2.80
CA LYS A 59 9.94 22.80 2.14
C LYS A 59 11.04 22.09 2.94
N VAL A 60 10.90 21.97 4.25
CA VAL A 60 11.92 21.34 5.11
C VAL A 60 11.40 20.02 5.69
N VAL A 61 10.27 20.06 6.42
CA VAL A 61 9.78 18.90 7.15
C VAL A 61 9.30 17.82 6.18
N LEU A 62 8.44 18.16 5.24
CA LEU A 62 7.88 17.20 4.29
C LEU A 62 8.96 16.57 3.39
N ILE A 63 9.93 17.39 2.95
CA ILE A 63 11.05 16.90 2.16
C ILE A 63 11.97 16.00 3.00
N GLY A 64 12.20 16.33 4.27
CA GLY A 64 12.95 15.48 5.20
C GLY A 64 12.28 14.14 5.48
N ALA A 65 10.95 14.15 5.62
CA ALA A 65 10.15 12.97 5.93
C ALA A 65 9.82 12.07 4.71
N LYS A 66 10.02 12.55 3.47
CA LYS A 66 9.54 11.88 2.26
C LYS A 66 9.93 10.41 2.14
N SER A 67 11.17 10.05 2.49
CA SER A 67 11.63 8.66 2.42
C SER A 67 10.85 7.74 3.38
N GLY A 68 10.52 8.24 4.57
CA GLY A 68 9.71 7.53 5.54
C GLY A 68 8.24 7.41 5.11
N ILE A 69 7.67 8.47 4.54
CA ILE A 69 6.31 8.45 3.99
C ILE A 69 6.20 7.40 2.86
N PHE A 70 7.17 7.37 1.95
CA PHE A 70 7.25 6.32 0.92
C PHE A 70 7.35 4.92 1.51
N SER A 71 8.09 4.74 2.61
CA SER A 71 8.13 3.45 3.31
C SER A 71 6.76 3.04 3.85
N GLY A 72 5.99 3.99 4.38
CA GLY A 72 4.64 3.77 4.85
C GLY A 72 3.70 3.30 3.73
N ILE A 73 3.80 3.92 2.55
CA ILE A 73 3.03 3.52 1.37
C ILE A 73 3.40 2.09 0.93
N ILE A 74 4.69 1.77 0.86
CA ILE A 74 5.16 0.42 0.49
C ILE A 74 4.63 -0.63 1.46
N LEU A 75 4.69 -0.35 2.77
CA LEU A 75 4.18 -1.26 3.79
C LEU A 75 2.65 -1.42 3.70
N GLY A 76 1.93 -0.33 3.42
CA GLY A 76 0.48 -0.35 3.19
C GLY A 76 0.10 -1.23 2.00
N ILE A 77 0.81 -1.09 0.87
CA ILE A 77 0.60 -1.93 -0.32
C ILE A 77 0.89 -3.40 -0.01
N GLY A 78 2.01 -3.70 0.67
CA GLY A 78 2.34 -5.07 1.07
C GLY A 78 1.26 -5.70 1.94
N ARG A 79 0.69 -4.94 2.88
CA ARG A 79 -0.43 -5.38 3.72
C ARG A 79 -1.70 -5.62 2.90
N ALA A 80 -2.02 -4.72 1.97
CA ALA A 80 -3.18 -4.87 1.09
C ALA A 80 -3.13 -6.13 0.23
N LEU A 81 -1.95 -6.44 -0.31
CA LEU A 81 -1.75 -7.64 -1.13
C LEU A 81 -1.86 -8.94 -0.32
N GLY A 82 -1.52 -8.90 0.96
CA GLY A 82 -1.61 -10.05 1.86
C GLY A 82 -2.95 -10.23 2.59
N GLU A 83 -3.88 -9.27 2.47
CA GLU A 83 -5.16 -9.37 3.17
C GLU A 83 -6.05 -10.44 2.52
N ALA A 84 -6.39 -11.46 3.28
CA ALA A 84 -7.20 -12.58 2.80
C ALA A 84 -8.56 -12.66 3.49
N THR A 85 -8.58 -12.49 4.83
CA THR A 85 -9.77 -12.74 5.64
C THR A 85 -10.89 -11.73 5.40
N ALA A 86 -10.59 -10.44 5.49
CA ALA A 86 -11.57 -9.40 5.23
C ALA A 86 -12.08 -9.43 3.78
N ILE A 87 -11.18 -9.68 2.83
CA ILE A 87 -11.55 -9.82 1.41
C ILE A 87 -12.49 -11.00 1.20
N THR A 88 -12.21 -12.17 1.78
CA THR A 88 -13.05 -13.36 1.63
C THR A 88 -14.47 -13.12 2.13
N MET A 89 -14.64 -12.30 3.17
CA MET A 89 -15.96 -11.96 3.72
C MET A 89 -16.77 -11.00 2.84
N VAL A 90 -16.11 -10.14 2.06
CA VAL A 90 -16.75 -9.00 1.38
C VAL A 90 -16.75 -9.12 -0.15
N CYS A 91 -15.87 -9.92 -0.76
CA CYS A 91 -15.79 -10.04 -2.21
C CYS A 91 -16.79 -11.03 -2.82
N GLY A 92 -17.35 -11.95 -2.01
CA GLY A 92 -18.40 -12.91 -2.38
C GLY A 92 -17.96 -14.12 -3.22
N ASN A 93 -16.71 -14.17 -3.65
CA ASN A 93 -16.07 -15.33 -4.31
C ASN A 93 -16.85 -15.95 -5.48
N SER A 94 -17.35 -15.15 -6.41
CA SER A 94 -18.03 -15.65 -7.61
C SER A 94 -17.15 -16.62 -8.41
N GLY A 95 -17.75 -17.72 -8.87
CA GLY A 95 -17.13 -18.65 -9.83
C GLY A 95 -17.19 -18.17 -11.28
N PHE A 96 -17.91 -17.09 -11.56
CA PHE A 96 -18.04 -16.49 -12.89
C PHE A 96 -16.89 -15.50 -13.13
N GLY A 97 -16.33 -15.51 -14.33
CA GLY A 97 -15.12 -14.79 -14.76
C GLY A 97 -14.94 -13.35 -14.31
N ILE A 98 -13.96 -12.67 -14.86
CA ILE A 98 -13.59 -11.30 -14.50
C ILE A 98 -14.70 -10.36 -14.98
N SER A 99 -15.40 -9.70 -14.04
CA SER A 99 -16.32 -8.61 -14.34
C SER A 99 -15.66 -7.27 -14.03
N LEU A 100 -15.85 -6.29 -14.92
CA LEU A 100 -15.37 -4.91 -14.75
C LEU A 100 -16.40 -4.02 -14.04
N ASN A 101 -17.56 -4.55 -13.67
CA ASN A 101 -18.55 -3.81 -12.91
C ASN A 101 -18.17 -3.70 -11.43
N PRO A 102 -18.10 -2.51 -10.84
CA PRO A 102 -17.71 -2.33 -9.43
C PRO A 102 -18.75 -2.90 -8.44
N PHE A 103 -19.95 -3.20 -8.90
CA PHE A 103 -21.03 -3.76 -8.07
C PHE A 103 -21.14 -5.29 -8.16
N ASP A 104 -20.36 -5.92 -9.04
CA ASP A 104 -20.39 -7.36 -9.20
C ASP A 104 -19.54 -8.05 -8.12
N ILE A 105 -19.94 -9.28 -7.84
CA ILE A 105 -19.21 -10.21 -6.98
C ILE A 105 -17.89 -10.54 -7.66
N THR A 106 -16.80 -10.42 -6.95
CA THR A 106 -15.45 -10.66 -7.48
C THR A 106 -14.71 -11.73 -6.69
N ARG A 107 -13.61 -12.19 -7.26
CA ARG A 107 -12.72 -13.19 -6.64
C ARG A 107 -11.29 -12.68 -6.71
N THR A 108 -10.58 -12.73 -5.58
CA THR A 108 -9.16 -12.38 -5.51
C THR A 108 -8.30 -13.64 -5.37
N LEU A 109 -7.01 -13.53 -5.68
CA LEU A 109 -6.08 -14.65 -5.47
C LEU A 109 -6.01 -15.07 -4.01
N THR A 110 -6.01 -14.08 -3.09
CA THR A 110 -6.00 -14.32 -1.64
C THR A 110 -7.26 -15.01 -1.15
N SER A 111 -8.44 -14.58 -1.62
CA SER A 111 -9.71 -15.23 -1.27
C SER A 111 -9.83 -16.63 -1.84
N THR A 112 -9.31 -16.85 -3.06
CA THR A 112 -9.29 -18.17 -3.71
C THR A 112 -8.46 -19.19 -2.95
N MET A 113 -7.33 -18.77 -2.39
CA MET A 113 -6.48 -19.64 -1.57
C MET A 113 -7.19 -20.04 -0.27
N LEU A 114 -7.86 -19.10 0.40
CA LEU A 114 -8.40 -19.32 1.74
C LEU A 114 -9.74 -20.07 1.71
N GLN A 115 -10.56 -19.82 0.70
CA GLN A 115 -11.90 -20.40 0.61
C GLN A 115 -11.84 -21.91 0.33
N GLY A 116 -12.43 -22.70 1.22
CA GLY A 116 -12.56 -24.16 1.05
C GLY A 116 -11.25 -24.95 1.19
N ILE A 117 -10.20 -24.37 1.77
CA ILE A 117 -8.92 -25.08 1.97
C ILE A 117 -9.07 -26.31 2.87
N HIS A 118 -10.01 -26.27 3.82
CA HIS A 118 -10.29 -27.38 4.73
C HIS A 118 -11.17 -28.47 4.13
N GLU A 119 -11.88 -28.14 3.04
CA GLU A 119 -12.81 -29.06 2.36
C GLU A 119 -12.20 -29.65 1.09
N SER A 120 -11.11 -29.05 0.60
CA SER A 120 -10.42 -29.48 -0.61
C SER A 120 -9.50 -30.66 -0.33
N SER A 121 -9.49 -31.63 -1.23
CA SER A 121 -8.61 -32.80 -1.19
C SER A 121 -8.04 -33.08 -2.59
N GLY A 122 -6.87 -33.71 -2.64
CA GLY A 122 -6.22 -34.05 -3.90
C GLY A 122 -5.83 -32.84 -4.74
N MET A 123 -6.20 -32.87 -6.02
CA MET A 123 -5.77 -31.87 -7.00
C MET A 123 -6.25 -30.44 -6.68
N ASP A 124 -7.42 -30.28 -6.07
CA ASP A 124 -7.96 -28.97 -5.68
C ASP A 124 -7.13 -28.32 -4.56
N TYR A 125 -6.62 -29.12 -3.64
CA TYR A 125 -5.72 -28.66 -2.59
C TYR A 125 -4.38 -28.18 -3.19
N ASP A 126 -3.80 -28.95 -4.11
CA ASP A 126 -2.53 -28.62 -4.76
C ASP A 126 -2.62 -27.32 -5.58
N ILE A 127 -3.75 -27.10 -6.26
CA ILE A 127 -4.01 -25.85 -7.00
C ILE A 127 -4.05 -24.65 -6.04
N ARG A 128 -4.75 -24.76 -4.91
CA ARG A 128 -4.84 -23.67 -3.92
C ARG A 128 -3.50 -23.36 -3.29
N PHE A 129 -2.72 -24.38 -2.99
CA PHE A 129 -1.36 -24.22 -2.49
C PHE A 129 -0.45 -23.52 -3.52
N SER A 130 -0.56 -23.92 -4.79
CA SER A 130 0.18 -23.28 -5.89
C SER A 130 -0.18 -21.80 -6.07
N ILE A 131 -1.47 -21.44 -5.91
CA ILE A 131 -1.93 -20.04 -5.92
C ILE A 131 -1.29 -19.26 -4.76
N GLY A 132 -1.20 -19.85 -3.57
CA GLY A 132 -0.54 -19.22 -2.41
C GLY A 132 0.94 -18.97 -2.65
N LEU A 133 1.65 -19.94 -3.24
CA LEU A 133 3.06 -19.79 -3.59
C LEU A 133 3.28 -18.69 -4.64
N LEU A 134 2.42 -18.64 -5.67
CA LEU A 134 2.44 -17.57 -6.67
C LEU A 134 2.20 -16.20 -6.04
N LEU A 135 1.25 -16.11 -5.09
CA LEU A 135 0.96 -14.87 -4.37
C LEU A 135 2.19 -14.37 -3.59
N ILE A 136 2.90 -15.27 -2.89
CA ILE A 136 4.13 -14.93 -2.16
C ILE A 136 5.17 -14.35 -3.12
N VAL A 137 5.38 -14.96 -4.27
CA VAL A 137 6.30 -14.46 -5.29
C VAL A 137 5.90 -13.06 -5.77
N ILE A 138 4.63 -12.83 -6.07
CA ILE A 138 4.11 -11.52 -6.47
C ILE A 138 4.37 -10.47 -5.38
N ILE A 139 4.10 -10.78 -4.12
CA ILE A 139 4.31 -9.86 -2.99
C ILE A 139 5.81 -9.52 -2.85
N ILE A 140 6.69 -10.50 -2.93
CA ILE A 140 8.13 -10.28 -2.84
C ILE A 140 8.62 -9.40 -3.99
N VAL A 141 8.24 -9.71 -5.24
CA VAL A 141 8.64 -8.94 -6.42
C VAL A 141 8.13 -7.50 -6.32
N THR A 142 6.88 -7.30 -5.93
CA THR A 142 6.29 -5.97 -5.76
C THR A 142 7.03 -5.18 -4.68
N ASN A 143 7.27 -5.76 -3.50
CA ASN A 143 7.98 -5.09 -2.42
C ASN A 143 9.43 -4.74 -2.78
N LEU A 144 10.14 -5.65 -3.46
CA LEU A 144 11.50 -5.38 -3.93
C LEU A 144 11.51 -4.24 -4.95
N SER A 145 10.60 -4.25 -5.93
CA SER A 145 10.47 -3.20 -6.94
C SER A 145 10.21 -1.83 -6.32
N LEU A 146 9.27 -1.76 -5.36
CA LEU A 146 8.94 -0.52 -4.65
C LEU A 146 10.11 -0.02 -3.78
N ASN A 147 10.86 -0.92 -3.13
CA ASN A 147 12.05 -0.56 -2.38
C ASN A 147 13.17 -0.02 -3.28
N LEU A 148 13.35 -0.58 -4.48
CA LEU A 148 14.31 -0.05 -5.44
C LEU A 148 13.93 1.36 -5.90
N ILE A 149 12.66 1.61 -6.16
CA ILE A 149 12.15 2.96 -6.50
C ILE A 149 12.40 3.94 -5.35
N LYS A 150 12.08 3.55 -4.10
CA LYS A 150 12.36 4.35 -2.91
C LYS A 150 13.83 4.74 -2.80
N ASN A 151 14.74 3.78 -2.99
CA ASN A 151 16.18 4.02 -2.89
C ASN A 151 16.68 4.97 -4.00
N ARG A 152 16.13 4.91 -5.21
CA ARG A 152 16.43 5.87 -6.27
C ARG A 152 15.97 7.30 -5.92
N ILE A 153 14.79 7.43 -5.34
CA ILE A 153 14.25 8.74 -4.91
C ILE A 153 15.11 9.32 -3.76
N GLY A 154 15.53 8.49 -2.80
CA GLY A 154 16.40 8.91 -1.69
C GLY A 154 17.81 9.31 -2.13
N ASN A 155 18.42 8.55 -3.04
CA ASN A 155 19.79 8.80 -3.50
C ASN A 155 19.92 10.05 -4.41
N ASN A 156 18.91 10.38 -5.20
CA ASN A 156 18.95 11.58 -6.04
C ASN A 156 19.07 12.89 -5.23
N ASP A 157 18.56 12.91 -4.01
CA ASP A 157 18.69 14.09 -3.15
C ASP A 157 20.05 14.18 -2.46
N GLY A 158 20.65 13.05 -2.12
CA GLY A 158 22.01 12.97 -1.59
C GLY A 158 23.04 13.49 -2.59
N ASN A 159 22.91 13.10 -3.84
CA ASN A 159 23.86 13.48 -4.90
C ASN A 159 23.72 14.95 -5.33
N LYS A 160 22.51 15.51 -5.34
CA LYS A 160 22.28 16.96 -5.57
C LYS A 160 22.89 17.82 -4.48
N LYS A 161 22.89 17.36 -3.20
CA LYS A 161 23.53 18.06 -2.10
C LYS A 161 25.05 18.01 -2.16
N LYS A 162 25.63 16.90 -2.62
CA LYS A 162 27.09 16.73 -2.74
C LYS A 162 27.67 17.60 -3.85
N ASN A 163 26.99 17.67 -5.00
CA ASN A 163 27.42 18.52 -6.13
C ASN A 163 27.32 20.03 -5.84
N LYS A 164 26.35 20.47 -5.03
CA LYS A 164 26.27 21.88 -4.61
C LYS A 164 27.35 22.30 -3.60
N ARG A 165 27.87 21.34 -2.81
CA ARG A 165 28.97 21.62 -1.85
C ARG A 165 30.35 21.62 -2.49
N SER A 166 30.54 20.97 -3.63
CA SER A 166 31.81 21.00 -4.37
C SER A 166 31.92 22.13 -5.38
N ALA A 167 30.85 22.91 -5.60
CA ALA A 167 30.78 24.04 -6.52
C ALA A 167 30.76 25.40 -5.81
N SER A 168 30.84 25.41 -4.48
CA SER A 168 31.02 26.59 -3.60
C SER A 168 32.39 26.58 -2.94
#